data_8b11095a113abd4e6481b641fcd0d6b0
#
_entry.id   8b11095a113abd4e6481b641fcd0d6b0
#
_cell.length_a   1.000
_cell.length_b   1.000
_cell.length_c   1.000
_cell.angle_alpha   90.00
_cell.angle_beta   90.00
_cell.angle_gamma   90.00
#
_symmetry.space_group_name_H-M   'P 1'
#
loop_
_entity.id
_entity.type
_entity.pdbx_description
1 polymer ?
#
loop_
_entity_poly.entity_id
_entity_poly.type
_entity_poly.pdbx_seq_one_letter_code
_entity_poly.pdbx_strand_id
1 'polypeptide(L)'
;MSILIPIPKYGSTKECANHWTVALISHASKVMFKSLHARLQHYVNQELSDVPAGFIKGRGSRDQITNICWIIEKAREFQKNIYLCCIDYTKAFDCMDHNKLWKVLKEMGIPDHLTCLLRNTYAGQEATVRTLYRTTDWFKIEEGVRQGCLLLPCLFNLYPEQIMRNVGLDELQFVIKIGGRNINNLRFADNTTLMAESKEELNSFLMRVKEESERASLKLNIKKTKIMPSGPITSWQTEGERVEIVTDFLFLGSKITVDGDCSHEIRRYMLLGKKSMTYLDSMLKSRDITLPTKVGIDKAMVFPVVIHSCESWTIKKAE
;
A
#
# COMPACT_ATOMS: atom_id res chain seq x y z
N MET A 1 -9.37 24.55 6.40
CA MET A 1 -8.39 25.12 5.43
C MET A 1 -7.11 24.31 5.43
N SER A 2 -6.53 24.02 4.25
CA SER A 2 -5.23 23.35 4.08
C SER A 2 -4.51 23.86 2.84
N ILE A 3 -3.18 23.81 2.87
CA ILE A 3 -2.35 24.15 1.72
C ILE A 3 -1.84 22.83 1.14
N LEU A 4 -2.12 22.58 -0.12
CA LEU A 4 -1.67 21.39 -0.84
C LEU A 4 -0.35 21.72 -1.57
N ILE A 5 0.66 20.92 -1.33
CA ILE A 5 1.95 21.00 -2.00
C ILE A 5 2.04 19.85 -3.00
N PRO A 6 2.10 20.13 -4.33
CA PRO A 6 2.27 19.09 -5.32
C PRO A 6 3.73 18.62 -5.35
N ILE A 7 3.92 17.31 -5.21
CA ILE A 7 5.22 16.65 -5.31
C ILE A 7 5.23 15.84 -6.61
N PRO A 8 6.16 16.10 -7.56
CA PRO A 8 6.18 15.39 -8.83
C PRO A 8 6.51 13.90 -8.63
N LYS A 9 5.76 13.06 -9.35
CA LYS A 9 6.07 11.64 -9.58
C LYS A 9 7.01 11.50 -10.78
N TYR A 10 7.40 10.26 -11.09
CA TYR A 10 8.07 9.97 -12.35
C TYR A 10 7.14 10.29 -13.53
N GLY A 11 7.65 10.95 -14.55
CA GLY A 11 6.92 11.32 -15.75
C GLY A 11 6.90 12.83 -16.02
N SER A 12 5.98 13.27 -16.90
CA SER A 12 5.83 14.68 -17.23
C SER A 12 5.29 15.48 -16.04
N THR A 13 6.02 16.47 -15.60
CA THR A 13 5.61 17.39 -14.53
C THR A 13 4.52 18.38 -14.96
N LYS A 14 4.13 18.37 -16.25
CA LYS A 14 3.04 19.20 -16.78
C LYS A 14 1.67 18.61 -16.52
N GLU A 15 1.60 17.32 -16.19
CA GLU A 15 0.34 16.63 -15.94
C GLU A 15 0.02 16.58 -14.45
N CYS A 16 -1.17 17.05 -14.06
CA CYS A 16 -1.64 17.00 -12.65
C CYS A 16 -1.70 15.57 -12.10
N ALA A 17 -1.96 14.57 -12.96
CA ALA A 17 -1.98 13.16 -12.57
C ALA A 17 -0.62 12.64 -12.09
N ASN A 18 0.47 13.29 -12.51
CA ASN A 18 1.85 12.93 -12.15
C ASN A 18 2.34 13.64 -10.88
N HIS A 19 1.44 14.08 -10.01
CA HIS A 19 1.79 14.66 -8.73
C HIS A 19 1.11 13.91 -7.57
N TRP A 20 1.82 13.80 -6.47
CA TRP A 20 1.23 13.57 -5.16
C TRP A 20 0.92 14.90 -4.53
N THR A 21 -0.11 14.96 -3.70
CA THR A 21 -0.43 16.16 -2.93
C THR A 21 -0.17 15.90 -1.46
N VAL A 22 0.66 16.72 -0.82
CA VAL A 22 0.86 16.70 0.63
C VAL A 22 0.11 17.88 1.24
N ALA A 23 -0.79 17.59 2.18
CA ALA A 23 -1.56 18.63 2.86
C ALA A 23 -0.79 19.20 4.06
N LEU A 24 -0.54 20.49 4.04
CA LEU A 24 -0.07 21.24 5.20
C LEU A 24 -1.28 21.68 6.02
N ILE A 25 -1.36 21.17 7.23
CA ILE A 25 -2.47 21.38 8.17
C ILE A 25 -1.96 22.22 9.36
N SER A 26 -2.79 23.09 9.90
CA SER A 26 -2.44 23.91 11.07
C SER A 26 -2.09 23.05 12.29
N HIS A 27 -1.26 23.56 13.18
CA HIS A 27 -0.89 22.85 14.42
C HIS A 27 -2.10 22.58 15.31
N ALA A 28 -3.03 23.52 15.41
CA ALA A 28 -4.27 23.34 16.16
C ALA A 28 -5.10 22.16 15.60
N SER A 29 -5.25 22.08 14.28
CA SER A 29 -5.92 20.94 13.63
C SER A 29 -5.19 19.63 13.88
N LYS A 30 -3.84 19.62 13.89
CA LYS A 30 -3.06 18.40 14.19
C LYS A 30 -3.30 17.90 15.61
N VAL A 31 -3.39 18.80 16.61
CA VAL A 31 -3.70 18.44 18.01
C VAL A 31 -5.10 17.82 18.09
N MET A 32 -6.09 18.44 17.47
CA MET A 32 -7.46 17.91 17.42
C MET A 32 -7.51 16.53 16.74
N PHE A 33 -6.86 16.40 15.59
CA PHE A 33 -6.80 15.11 14.87
C PHE A 33 -6.09 14.02 15.68
N LYS A 34 -5.04 14.36 16.45
CA LYS A 34 -4.36 13.44 17.34
C LYS A 34 -5.30 12.91 18.44
N SER A 35 -6.13 13.78 19.01
CA SER A 35 -7.14 13.39 20.00
C SER A 35 -8.22 12.48 19.39
N LEU A 36 -8.73 12.82 18.20
CA LEU A 36 -9.70 11.98 17.48
C LEU A 36 -9.10 10.65 17.07
N HIS A 37 -7.86 10.65 16.58
CA HIS A 37 -7.13 9.44 16.24
C HIS A 37 -7.00 8.49 17.44
N ALA A 38 -6.60 9.00 18.61
CA ALA A 38 -6.45 8.17 19.81
C ALA A 38 -7.77 7.50 20.23
N ARG A 39 -8.90 8.21 20.08
CA ARG A 39 -10.23 7.66 20.35
C ARG A 39 -10.65 6.64 19.29
N LEU A 40 -10.41 6.93 18.02
CA LEU A 40 -10.78 6.06 16.90
C LEU A 40 -9.94 4.77 16.90
N GLN A 41 -8.66 4.85 17.27
CA GLN A 41 -7.72 3.71 17.24
C GLN A 41 -8.21 2.52 18.07
N HIS A 42 -8.93 2.75 19.17
CA HIS A 42 -9.50 1.68 19.97
C HIS A 42 -10.47 0.81 19.16
N TYR A 43 -11.38 1.45 18.42
CA TYR A 43 -12.35 0.76 17.56
C TYR A 43 -11.68 0.16 16.32
N VAL A 44 -10.76 0.89 15.70
CA VAL A 44 -9.99 0.38 14.55
C VAL A 44 -9.31 -0.93 14.88
N ASN A 45 -8.67 -1.03 16.06
CA ASN A 45 -7.99 -2.26 16.48
C ASN A 45 -8.95 -3.43 16.73
N GLN A 46 -10.21 -3.18 17.04
CA GLN A 46 -11.23 -4.21 17.24
C GLN A 46 -11.85 -4.68 15.93
N GLU A 47 -12.01 -3.75 14.99
CA GLU A 47 -12.71 -4.00 13.74
C GLU A 47 -11.81 -4.49 12.60
N LEU A 48 -10.51 -4.20 12.63
CA LEU A 48 -9.61 -4.67 11.59
C LEU A 48 -9.27 -6.15 11.78
N SER A 49 -9.39 -6.90 10.69
CA SER A 49 -8.89 -8.28 10.59
C SER A 49 -7.36 -8.35 10.73
N ASP A 50 -6.82 -9.56 10.83
CA ASP A 50 -5.37 -9.76 10.89
C ASP A 50 -4.65 -9.50 9.54
N VAL A 51 -5.38 -9.36 8.46
CA VAL A 51 -4.85 -9.24 7.08
C VAL A 51 -4.19 -7.88 6.78
N PRO A 52 -4.79 -6.71 7.13
CA PRO A 52 -4.15 -5.42 6.85
C PRO A 52 -2.86 -5.23 7.64
N ALA A 53 -1.85 -4.67 6.98
CA ALA A 53 -0.59 -4.32 7.63
C ALA A 53 -0.22 -2.84 7.51
N GLY A 54 -0.76 -2.14 6.52
CA GLY A 54 -0.48 -0.72 6.33
C GLY A 54 -0.96 0.14 7.50
N PHE A 55 -0.09 1.01 8.00
CA PHE A 55 -0.37 1.94 9.09
C PHE A 55 -0.74 1.30 10.44
N ILE A 56 -0.48 0.02 10.66
CA ILE A 56 -0.75 -0.69 11.91
C ILE A 56 0.56 -0.84 12.68
N LYS A 57 0.54 -0.50 13.97
CA LYS A 57 1.70 -0.64 14.83
C LYS A 57 2.12 -2.11 14.95
N GLY A 58 3.40 -2.38 14.73
CA GLY A 58 3.97 -3.73 14.81
C GLY A 58 3.77 -4.57 13.55
N ARG A 59 3.16 -4.02 12.50
CA ARG A 59 3.04 -4.64 11.17
C ARG A 59 3.68 -3.74 10.13
N GLY A 60 4.46 -4.30 9.22
CA GLY A 60 5.21 -3.53 8.24
C GLY A 60 5.17 -4.12 6.84
N SER A 61 5.78 -3.41 5.89
CA SER A 61 5.99 -3.90 4.53
C SER A 61 6.78 -5.20 4.51
N ARG A 62 7.73 -5.36 5.44
CA ARG A 62 8.56 -6.57 5.60
C ARG A 62 7.71 -7.81 5.85
N ASP A 63 6.76 -7.73 6.78
CA ASP A 63 5.88 -8.85 7.11
C ASP A 63 5.07 -9.30 5.89
N GLN A 64 4.56 -8.34 5.12
CA GLN A 64 3.78 -8.63 3.91
C GLN A 64 4.65 -9.22 2.78
N ILE A 65 5.88 -8.72 2.61
CA ILE A 65 6.83 -9.27 1.65
C ILE A 65 7.19 -10.71 2.04
N THR A 66 7.51 -10.95 3.32
CA THR A 66 7.81 -12.29 3.83
C THR A 66 6.63 -13.24 3.65
N ASN A 67 5.40 -12.78 3.94
CA ASN A 67 4.20 -13.58 3.78
C ASN A 67 4.01 -14.02 2.32
N ILE A 68 4.13 -13.11 1.35
CA ILE A 68 3.95 -13.46 -0.07
C ILE A 68 5.04 -14.39 -0.56
N CYS A 69 6.31 -14.16 -0.18
CA CYS A 69 7.42 -15.05 -0.54
C CYS A 69 7.21 -16.45 0.04
N TRP A 70 6.80 -16.53 1.30
CA TRP A 70 6.54 -17.80 1.97
C TRP A 70 5.35 -18.55 1.36
N ILE A 71 4.29 -17.86 0.94
CA ILE A 71 3.15 -18.43 0.23
C ILE A 71 3.60 -19.06 -1.09
N ILE A 72 4.41 -18.34 -1.87
CA ILE A 72 4.95 -18.84 -3.15
C ILE A 72 5.84 -20.07 -2.91
N GLU A 73 6.73 -20.02 -1.91
CA GLU A 73 7.61 -21.12 -1.55
C GLU A 73 6.82 -22.37 -1.14
N LYS A 74 5.80 -22.21 -0.28
CA LYS A 74 4.92 -23.32 0.13
C LYS A 74 4.10 -23.87 -1.02
N ALA A 75 3.56 -23.04 -1.89
CA ALA A 75 2.85 -23.49 -3.08
C ALA A 75 3.77 -24.39 -3.96
N ARG A 76 5.03 -24.00 -4.13
CA ARG A 76 6.03 -24.80 -4.86
C ARG A 76 6.38 -26.10 -4.14
N GLU A 77 6.61 -26.07 -2.84
CA GLU A 77 6.90 -27.25 -2.02
C GLU A 77 5.80 -28.31 -2.15
N PHE A 78 4.53 -27.87 -2.13
CA PHE A 78 3.37 -28.75 -2.29
C PHE A 78 2.93 -28.96 -3.74
N GLN A 79 3.68 -28.48 -4.71
CA GLN A 79 3.38 -28.58 -6.15
C GLN A 79 1.98 -28.04 -6.51
N LYS A 80 1.51 -27.03 -5.80
CA LYS A 80 0.24 -26.35 -6.06
C LYS A 80 0.42 -25.14 -6.94
N ASN A 81 -0.51 -24.95 -7.87
CA ASN A 81 -0.58 -23.71 -8.61
C ASN A 81 -1.07 -22.58 -7.69
N ILE A 82 -0.50 -21.40 -7.86
CA ILE A 82 -0.95 -20.18 -7.21
C ILE A 82 -1.09 -19.06 -8.25
N TYR A 83 -2.14 -18.32 -8.13
CA TYR A 83 -2.45 -17.18 -8.97
C TYR A 83 -2.55 -15.94 -8.08
N LEU A 84 -1.71 -14.95 -8.35
CA LEU A 84 -1.65 -13.70 -7.60
C LEU A 84 -2.18 -12.57 -8.46
N CYS A 85 -3.08 -11.74 -7.93
CA CYS A 85 -3.54 -10.52 -8.56
C CYS A 85 -3.18 -9.32 -7.69
N CYS A 86 -2.27 -8.48 -8.18
CA CYS A 86 -1.88 -7.24 -7.52
C CYS A 86 -2.76 -6.11 -8.03
N ILE A 87 -3.69 -5.66 -7.20
CA ILE A 87 -4.64 -4.60 -7.48
C ILE A 87 -4.00 -3.25 -7.16
N ASP A 88 -4.08 -2.32 -8.11
CA ASP A 88 -3.80 -0.89 -7.91
C ASP A 88 -5.10 -0.10 -8.02
N TYR A 89 -5.32 0.86 -7.14
CA TYR A 89 -6.48 1.74 -7.19
C TYR A 89 -6.12 3.09 -7.79
N THR A 90 -7.03 3.67 -8.55
CA THR A 90 -6.85 4.99 -9.11
C THR A 90 -7.08 6.04 -8.04
N LYS A 91 -6.00 6.70 -7.55
CA LYS A 91 -6.06 7.78 -6.55
C LYS A 91 -6.92 7.42 -5.33
N ALA A 92 -6.72 6.23 -4.75
CA ALA A 92 -7.55 5.67 -3.69
C ALA A 92 -7.85 6.65 -2.54
N PHE A 93 -6.86 7.42 -2.10
CA PHE A 93 -7.03 8.40 -1.02
C PHE A 93 -7.83 9.63 -1.43
N ASP A 94 -7.76 10.03 -2.70
CA ASP A 94 -8.39 11.24 -3.22
C ASP A 94 -9.85 11.02 -3.65
N CYS A 95 -10.24 9.76 -3.95
CA CYS A 95 -11.57 9.41 -4.47
C CYS A 95 -12.55 8.87 -3.42
N MET A 96 -12.18 8.90 -2.15
CA MET A 96 -13.04 8.39 -1.08
C MET A 96 -14.24 9.30 -0.86
N ASP A 97 -15.45 8.81 -1.15
CA ASP A 97 -16.69 9.55 -0.91
C ASP A 97 -16.96 9.68 0.59
N HIS A 98 -17.12 10.91 1.07
CA HIS A 98 -17.35 11.18 2.48
C HIS A 98 -18.66 10.57 3.00
N ASN A 99 -19.75 10.60 2.24
CA ASN A 99 -21.03 10.05 2.70
C ASN A 99 -20.95 8.53 2.86
N LYS A 100 -20.29 7.86 1.91
CA LYS A 100 -20.04 6.41 1.99
C LYS A 100 -19.10 6.08 3.15
N LEU A 101 -18.08 6.91 3.38
CA LEU A 101 -17.18 6.75 4.53
C LEU A 101 -17.95 6.79 5.86
N TRP A 102 -18.85 7.77 6.04
CA TRP A 102 -19.65 7.86 7.29
C TRP A 102 -20.58 6.66 7.47
N LYS A 103 -21.13 6.13 6.37
CA LYS A 103 -21.93 4.92 6.40
C LYS A 103 -21.09 3.71 6.82
N VAL A 104 -19.93 3.53 6.23
CA VAL A 104 -18.96 2.46 6.58
C VAL A 104 -18.58 2.53 8.07
N LEU A 105 -18.22 3.69 8.58
CA LEU A 105 -17.88 3.84 10.00
C LEU A 105 -19.01 3.42 10.93
N LYS A 106 -20.26 3.75 10.57
CA LYS A 106 -21.44 3.35 11.33
C LYS A 106 -21.68 1.84 11.26
N GLU A 107 -21.56 1.23 10.08
CA GLU A 107 -21.69 -0.21 9.87
C GLU A 107 -20.63 -1.01 10.65
N MET A 108 -19.44 -0.45 10.80
CA MET A 108 -18.34 -1.00 11.59
C MET A 108 -18.41 -0.68 13.09
N GLY A 109 -19.57 -0.25 13.60
CA GLY A 109 -19.78 -0.03 15.03
C GLY A 109 -19.06 1.19 15.64
N ILE A 110 -18.54 2.09 14.82
CA ILE A 110 -17.95 3.34 15.34
C ILE A 110 -19.07 4.20 15.92
N PRO A 111 -18.95 4.66 17.18
CA PRO A 111 -20.00 5.42 17.86
C PRO A 111 -20.43 6.68 17.09
N ASP A 112 -21.74 6.95 17.08
CA ASP A 112 -22.33 8.08 16.35
C ASP A 112 -21.70 9.43 16.75
N HIS A 113 -21.35 9.64 18.01
CA HIS A 113 -20.70 10.88 18.45
C HIS A 113 -19.32 11.08 17.83
N LEU A 114 -18.52 10.01 17.64
CA LEU A 114 -17.21 10.10 16.97
C LEU A 114 -17.38 10.31 15.47
N THR A 115 -18.31 9.59 14.84
CA THR A 115 -18.63 9.76 13.42
C THR A 115 -19.12 11.19 13.15
N CYS A 116 -19.96 11.75 14.03
CA CYS A 116 -20.42 13.15 13.92
C CYS A 116 -19.24 14.15 14.03
N LEU A 117 -18.33 13.97 14.99
CA LEU A 117 -17.14 14.81 15.13
C LEU A 117 -16.26 14.74 13.88
N LEU A 118 -16.03 13.54 13.34
CA LEU A 118 -15.29 13.37 12.09
C LEU A 118 -15.98 14.08 10.93
N ARG A 119 -17.29 13.87 10.76
CA ARG A 119 -18.08 14.51 9.71
C ARG A 119 -17.99 16.04 9.80
N ASN A 120 -18.16 16.62 10.99
CA ASN A 120 -18.03 18.06 11.18
C ASN A 120 -16.62 18.57 10.87
N THR A 121 -15.60 17.75 11.12
CA THR A 121 -14.21 18.09 10.80
C THR A 121 -13.97 18.14 9.29
N TYR A 122 -14.67 17.30 8.53
CA TYR A 122 -14.57 17.25 7.07
C TYR A 122 -15.54 18.21 6.37
N ALA A 123 -16.61 18.64 7.05
CA ALA A 123 -17.58 19.57 6.49
C ALA A 123 -16.96 20.94 6.20
N GLY A 124 -17.26 21.48 5.02
CA GLY A 124 -16.79 22.81 4.60
C GLY A 124 -15.28 22.96 4.50
N GLN A 125 -14.56 21.88 4.25
CA GLN A 125 -13.13 21.93 4.08
C GLN A 125 -12.74 22.64 2.79
N GLU A 126 -11.76 23.54 2.89
CA GLU A 126 -11.19 24.26 1.76
C GLU A 126 -9.69 24.02 1.66
N ALA A 127 -9.20 24.03 0.44
CA ALA A 127 -7.78 23.93 0.14
C ALA A 127 -7.37 24.97 -0.91
N THR A 128 -6.06 25.22 -0.94
CA THR A 128 -5.38 25.91 -2.03
C THR A 128 -4.12 25.15 -2.40
N VAL A 129 -3.74 25.18 -3.66
CA VAL A 129 -2.50 24.55 -4.13
C VAL A 129 -1.41 25.61 -4.18
N ARG A 130 -0.31 25.35 -3.50
CA ARG A 130 0.87 26.23 -3.53
C ARG A 130 2.01 25.56 -4.31
N THR A 131 2.39 26.20 -5.40
CA THR A 131 3.58 25.86 -6.18
C THR A 131 4.74 26.83 -5.86
N LEU A 132 5.90 26.63 -6.48
CA LEU A 132 7.04 27.55 -6.35
C LEU A 132 6.74 28.95 -6.91
N TYR A 133 5.80 29.06 -7.84
CA TYR A 133 5.55 30.30 -8.59
C TYR A 133 4.28 31.03 -8.18
N ARG A 134 3.26 30.30 -7.71
CA ARG A 134 1.95 30.89 -7.38
C ARG A 134 1.14 29.99 -6.45
N THR A 135 0.10 30.59 -5.85
CA THR A 135 -0.94 29.91 -5.07
C THR A 135 -2.26 30.06 -5.82
N THR A 136 -3.06 28.98 -5.88
CA THR A 136 -4.40 29.03 -6.50
C THR A 136 -5.40 29.72 -5.58
N ASP A 137 -6.58 30.02 -6.11
CA ASP A 137 -7.72 30.37 -5.28
C ASP A 137 -8.14 29.21 -4.39
N TRP A 138 -8.88 29.54 -3.32
CA TRP A 138 -9.43 28.53 -2.41
C TRP A 138 -10.58 27.78 -3.08
N PHE A 139 -10.58 26.47 -2.95
CA PHE A 139 -11.64 25.61 -3.45
C PHE A 139 -12.09 24.61 -2.38
N LYS A 140 -13.34 24.19 -2.46
CA LYS A 140 -13.92 23.20 -1.53
C LYS A 140 -13.40 21.80 -1.83
N ILE A 141 -13.19 21.02 -0.77
CA ILE A 141 -12.88 19.58 -0.86
C ILE A 141 -14.14 18.81 -0.48
N GLU A 142 -14.65 18.04 -1.43
CA GLU A 142 -15.90 17.27 -1.28
C GLU A 142 -15.63 15.77 -1.17
N GLU A 143 -14.45 15.32 -1.59
CA GLU A 143 -14.03 13.91 -1.60
C GLU A 143 -12.60 13.76 -1.05
N GLY A 144 -12.27 12.52 -0.70
CA GLY A 144 -10.93 12.12 -0.34
C GLY A 144 -10.54 12.37 1.12
N VAL A 145 -9.49 11.69 1.52
CA VAL A 145 -8.81 11.89 2.80
C VAL A 145 -7.44 12.50 2.56
N ARG A 146 -7.11 13.54 3.29
CA ARG A 146 -5.90 14.32 3.04
C ARG A 146 -4.64 13.54 3.34
N GLN A 147 -3.77 13.39 2.37
CA GLN A 147 -2.44 12.82 2.57
C GLN A 147 -1.62 13.72 3.52
N GLY A 148 -1.10 13.14 4.60
CA GLY A 148 -0.45 13.85 5.70
C GLY A 148 -1.38 14.18 6.88
N CYS A 149 -2.66 13.82 6.81
CA CYS A 149 -3.58 13.89 7.95
C CYS A 149 -3.40 12.68 8.86
N LEU A 150 -3.36 12.90 10.18
CA LEU A 150 -3.25 11.83 11.18
C LEU A 150 -4.44 10.85 11.19
N LEU A 151 -5.60 11.26 10.68
CA LEU A 151 -6.79 10.41 10.61
C LEU A 151 -6.80 9.49 9.38
N LEU A 152 -6.04 9.84 8.31
CA LEU A 152 -6.00 9.08 7.07
C LEU A 152 -5.73 7.59 7.30
N PRO A 153 -4.72 7.18 8.10
CA PRO A 153 -4.43 5.77 8.32
C PRO A 153 -5.63 4.97 8.84
N CYS A 154 -6.31 5.51 9.84
CA CYS A 154 -7.46 4.85 10.46
C CYS A 154 -8.65 4.75 9.49
N LEU A 155 -9.01 5.88 8.89
CA LEU A 155 -10.16 5.94 7.99
C LEU A 155 -9.94 5.09 6.74
N PHE A 156 -8.70 5.12 6.20
CA PHE A 156 -8.37 4.34 5.03
C PHE A 156 -8.32 2.84 5.32
N ASN A 157 -7.85 2.40 6.48
CA ASN A 157 -7.86 0.98 6.81
C ASN A 157 -9.28 0.42 7.00
N LEU A 158 -10.18 1.18 7.61
CA LEU A 158 -11.58 0.75 7.81
C LEU A 158 -12.35 0.64 6.49
N TYR A 159 -12.07 1.53 5.54
CA TYR A 159 -12.83 1.59 4.29
C TYR A 159 -12.63 0.35 3.39
N PRO A 160 -11.40 -0.06 3.03
CA PRO A 160 -11.17 -1.32 2.32
C PRO A 160 -11.53 -2.56 3.15
N GLU A 161 -11.44 -2.50 4.49
CA GLU A 161 -11.87 -3.61 5.34
C GLU A 161 -13.34 -3.93 5.13
N GLN A 162 -14.21 -2.90 5.12
CA GLN A 162 -15.63 -3.10 4.85
C GLN A 162 -15.89 -3.63 3.43
N ILE A 163 -15.16 -3.14 2.43
CA ILE A 163 -15.25 -3.67 1.06
C ILE A 163 -14.95 -5.18 1.06
N MET A 164 -13.87 -5.60 1.71
CA MET A 164 -13.49 -7.02 1.73
C MET A 164 -14.47 -7.89 2.52
N ARG A 165 -15.07 -7.37 3.61
CA ARG A 165 -16.16 -8.05 4.32
C ARG A 165 -17.37 -8.26 3.41
N ASN A 166 -17.76 -7.25 2.62
CA ASN A 166 -18.87 -7.34 1.69
C ASN A 166 -18.60 -8.34 0.55
N VAL A 167 -17.34 -8.48 0.14
CA VAL A 167 -16.92 -9.49 -0.84
C VAL A 167 -17.08 -10.91 -0.30
N GLY A 168 -17.06 -11.10 1.03
CA GLY A 168 -17.22 -12.40 1.68
C GLY A 168 -16.07 -13.38 1.41
N LEU A 169 -14.84 -12.85 1.26
CA LEU A 169 -13.67 -13.70 0.98
C LEU A 169 -13.38 -14.71 2.11
N ASP A 170 -13.76 -14.40 3.35
CA ASP A 170 -13.50 -15.26 4.51
C ASP A 170 -14.41 -16.49 4.54
N GLU A 171 -15.54 -16.47 3.84
CA GLU A 171 -16.54 -17.56 3.76
C GLU A 171 -16.22 -18.56 2.64
N LEU A 172 -15.23 -18.29 1.79
CA LEU A 172 -14.94 -19.12 0.64
C LEU A 172 -14.13 -20.36 1.03
N GLN A 173 -14.55 -21.53 0.51
CA GLN A 173 -13.97 -22.84 0.82
C GLN A 173 -12.56 -23.04 0.24
N PHE A 174 -12.18 -22.23 -0.75
CA PHE A 174 -10.92 -22.34 -1.46
C PHE A 174 -9.94 -21.28 -0.97
N VAL A 175 -9.02 -21.68 -0.12
CA VAL A 175 -8.11 -20.77 0.53
C VAL A 175 -6.76 -21.43 0.72
N ILE A 176 -5.71 -20.70 0.45
CA ILE A 176 -4.36 -21.13 0.80
C ILE A 176 -4.28 -21.23 2.33
N LYS A 177 -4.23 -22.45 2.84
CA LYS A 177 -4.12 -22.70 4.29
C LYS A 177 -2.67 -22.57 4.73
N ILE A 178 -2.38 -21.58 5.56
CA ILE A 178 -1.06 -21.39 6.12
C ILE A 178 -1.19 -21.31 7.65
N GLY A 179 -0.55 -22.27 8.33
CA GLY A 179 -0.62 -22.34 9.79
C GLY A 179 -2.04 -22.46 10.35
N GLY A 180 -2.95 -23.13 9.64
CA GLY A 180 -4.37 -23.27 10.00
C GLY A 180 -5.24 -22.03 9.71
N ARG A 181 -4.68 -20.96 9.16
CA ARG A 181 -5.41 -19.75 8.73
C ARG A 181 -5.63 -19.76 7.23
N ASN A 182 -6.77 -19.26 6.83
CA ASN A 182 -7.14 -19.06 5.44
C ASN A 182 -6.57 -17.72 4.97
N ILE A 183 -5.69 -17.72 3.97
CA ILE A 183 -5.13 -16.50 3.38
C ILE A 183 -5.50 -16.45 1.91
N ASN A 184 -6.35 -15.52 1.53
CA ASN A 184 -6.78 -15.27 0.15
C ASN A 184 -6.46 -13.84 -0.32
N ASN A 185 -6.04 -12.98 0.60
CA ASN A 185 -5.60 -11.64 0.27
C ASN A 185 -4.53 -11.13 1.24
N LEU A 186 -3.74 -10.17 0.78
CA LEU A 186 -2.80 -9.38 1.58
C LEU A 186 -3.06 -7.91 1.28
N ARG A 187 -3.05 -7.06 2.32
CA ARG A 187 -3.34 -5.63 2.17
C ARG A 187 -2.30 -4.76 2.87
N PHE A 188 -1.80 -3.77 2.16
CA PHE A 188 -0.90 -2.76 2.72
C PHE A 188 -1.28 -1.39 2.14
N ALA A 189 -1.97 -0.57 2.93
CA ALA A 189 -2.59 0.67 2.47
C ALA A 189 -3.49 0.41 1.24
N ASP A 190 -3.24 1.08 0.12
CA ASP A 190 -3.96 0.93 -1.15
C ASP A 190 -3.52 -0.29 -1.99
N ASN A 191 -2.41 -0.94 -1.63
CA ASN A 191 -1.97 -2.17 -2.31
C ASN A 191 -2.73 -3.38 -1.78
N THR A 192 -3.46 -4.04 -2.65
CA THR A 192 -4.20 -5.27 -2.36
C THR A 192 -3.72 -6.39 -3.28
N THR A 193 -3.35 -7.52 -2.72
CA THR A 193 -3.01 -8.73 -3.48
C THR A 193 -4.04 -9.80 -3.18
N LEU A 194 -4.76 -10.25 -4.19
CA LEU A 194 -5.65 -11.41 -4.11
C LEU A 194 -4.87 -12.67 -4.49
N MET A 195 -5.27 -13.80 -3.91
CA MET A 195 -4.62 -15.10 -4.14
C MET A 195 -5.67 -16.20 -4.30
N ALA A 196 -5.43 -17.12 -5.24
CA ALA A 196 -6.27 -18.28 -5.48
C ALA A 196 -5.45 -19.46 -6.02
N GLU A 197 -6.00 -20.67 -5.93
CA GLU A 197 -5.40 -21.89 -6.48
C GLU A 197 -5.80 -22.15 -7.96
N SER A 198 -6.82 -21.42 -8.48
CA SER A 198 -7.26 -21.51 -9.88
C SER A 198 -7.48 -20.13 -10.51
N LYS A 199 -7.47 -20.11 -11.86
CA LYS A 199 -7.74 -18.91 -12.66
C LYS A 199 -9.18 -18.43 -12.47
N GLU A 200 -10.12 -19.36 -12.49
CA GLU A 200 -11.57 -19.10 -12.39
C GLU A 200 -11.91 -18.47 -11.05
N GLU A 201 -11.32 -19.00 -10.00
CA GLU A 201 -11.49 -18.49 -8.64
C GLU A 201 -10.91 -17.09 -8.48
N LEU A 202 -9.68 -16.86 -8.94
CA LEU A 202 -9.07 -15.53 -8.89
C LEU A 202 -9.87 -14.50 -9.68
N ASN A 203 -10.41 -14.90 -10.84
CA ASN A 203 -11.25 -14.02 -11.64
C ASN A 203 -12.57 -13.68 -10.92
N SER A 204 -13.19 -14.66 -10.28
CA SER A 204 -14.39 -14.44 -9.46
C SER A 204 -14.10 -13.46 -8.31
N PHE A 205 -12.96 -13.61 -7.62
CA PHE A 205 -12.53 -12.68 -6.54
C PHE A 205 -12.31 -11.28 -7.07
N LEU A 206 -11.57 -11.15 -8.17
CA LEU A 206 -11.29 -9.85 -8.78
C LEU A 206 -12.58 -9.13 -9.18
N MET A 207 -13.54 -9.85 -9.76
CA MET A 207 -14.83 -9.27 -10.16
C MET A 207 -15.62 -8.76 -8.94
N ARG A 208 -15.74 -9.57 -7.89
CA ARG A 208 -16.44 -9.16 -6.65
C ARG A 208 -15.76 -7.95 -6.00
N VAL A 209 -14.42 -7.96 -5.91
CA VAL A 209 -13.66 -6.83 -5.35
C VAL A 209 -13.86 -5.58 -6.20
N LYS A 210 -13.89 -5.71 -7.54
CA LYS A 210 -14.15 -4.59 -8.44
C LYS A 210 -15.54 -4.00 -8.20
N GLU A 211 -16.59 -4.82 -8.19
CA GLU A 211 -17.98 -4.37 -7.97
C GLU A 211 -18.14 -3.67 -6.62
N GLU A 212 -17.66 -4.26 -5.52
CA GLU A 212 -17.79 -3.67 -4.19
C GLU A 212 -16.92 -2.41 -4.04
N SER A 213 -15.75 -2.36 -4.69
CA SER A 213 -14.92 -1.16 -4.73
C SER A 213 -15.61 -0.02 -5.49
N GLU A 214 -16.24 -0.29 -6.62
CA GLU A 214 -16.99 0.70 -7.40
C GLU A 214 -18.23 1.21 -6.64
N ARG A 215 -18.95 0.33 -5.92
CA ARG A 215 -20.02 0.74 -4.99
C ARG A 215 -19.50 1.68 -3.91
N ALA A 216 -18.26 1.48 -3.48
CA ALA A 216 -17.56 2.32 -2.53
C ALA A 216 -16.83 3.53 -3.17
N SER A 217 -17.07 3.86 -4.44
CA SER A 217 -16.37 4.93 -5.18
C SER A 217 -14.86 4.74 -5.35
N LEU A 218 -14.34 3.55 -5.12
CA LEU A 218 -12.95 3.21 -5.43
C LEU A 218 -12.88 2.52 -6.79
N LYS A 219 -12.08 3.04 -7.70
CA LYS A 219 -11.90 2.49 -9.04
C LYS A 219 -10.58 1.73 -9.16
N LEU A 220 -10.65 0.48 -9.61
CA LEU A 220 -9.46 -0.29 -9.95
C LEU A 220 -8.75 0.32 -11.15
N ASN A 221 -7.44 0.36 -11.10
CA ASN A 221 -6.59 0.73 -12.21
C ASN A 221 -6.18 -0.53 -12.99
N ILE A 222 -7.01 -0.96 -13.94
CA ILE A 222 -6.78 -2.19 -14.70
C ILE A 222 -5.41 -2.19 -15.40
N LYS A 223 -4.96 -1.03 -15.91
CA LYS A 223 -3.65 -0.92 -16.58
C LYS A 223 -2.45 -1.17 -15.66
N LYS A 224 -2.62 -0.92 -14.36
CA LYS A 224 -1.57 -1.16 -13.36
C LYS A 224 -1.81 -2.44 -12.56
N THR A 225 -3.03 -2.96 -12.57
CA THR A 225 -3.35 -4.27 -11.98
C THR A 225 -2.61 -5.35 -12.78
N LYS A 226 -1.95 -6.26 -12.06
CA LYS A 226 -1.10 -7.30 -12.65
C LYS A 226 -1.46 -8.66 -12.12
N ILE A 227 -1.36 -9.66 -12.98
CA ILE A 227 -1.56 -11.06 -12.61
C ILE A 227 -0.24 -11.80 -12.74
N MET A 228 0.14 -12.49 -11.68
CA MET A 228 1.31 -13.35 -11.63
C MET A 228 0.88 -14.79 -11.38
N PRO A 229 0.80 -15.64 -12.42
CA PRO A 229 0.44 -17.05 -12.31
C PRO A 229 1.67 -17.91 -12.13
N SER A 230 1.59 -18.96 -11.29
CA SER A 230 2.60 -20.05 -11.27
C SER A 230 2.36 -21.12 -12.33
N GLY A 231 1.14 -21.15 -12.90
CA GLY A 231 0.75 -22.10 -13.96
C GLY A 231 0.72 -21.45 -15.35
N PRO A 232 0.61 -22.25 -16.41
CA PRO A 232 0.59 -21.74 -17.79
C PRO A 232 -0.69 -20.97 -18.07
N ILE A 233 -0.59 -19.67 -18.28
CA ILE A 233 -1.67 -18.81 -18.76
C ILE A 233 -1.14 -17.94 -19.90
N THR A 234 -1.87 -17.91 -21.01
CA THR A 234 -1.52 -17.13 -22.20
C THR A 234 -2.17 -15.76 -22.22
N SER A 235 -3.35 -15.61 -21.62
CA SER A 235 -4.07 -14.34 -21.59
C SER A 235 -5.02 -14.24 -20.40
N TRP A 236 -5.24 -13.02 -19.92
CA TRP A 236 -6.23 -12.70 -18.90
C TRP A 236 -7.08 -11.53 -19.35
N GLN A 237 -8.39 -11.70 -19.27
CA GLN A 237 -9.35 -10.66 -19.59
C GLN A 237 -10.39 -10.56 -18.47
N THR A 238 -10.73 -9.35 -18.11
CA THR A 238 -11.76 -9.02 -17.13
C THR A 238 -12.68 -7.99 -17.79
N GLU A 239 -13.97 -8.35 -18.01
CA GLU A 239 -14.97 -7.49 -18.69
C GLU A 239 -14.50 -6.90 -20.04
N GLY A 240 -13.77 -7.69 -20.82
CA GLY A 240 -13.26 -7.22 -22.12
C GLY A 240 -11.96 -6.41 -22.05
N GLU A 241 -11.52 -6.00 -20.87
CA GLU A 241 -10.21 -5.37 -20.67
C GLU A 241 -9.11 -6.42 -20.40
N ARG A 242 -7.97 -6.22 -21.06
CA ARG A 242 -6.81 -7.11 -20.88
C ARG A 242 -6.03 -6.69 -19.64
N VAL A 243 -5.86 -7.64 -18.71
CA VAL A 243 -4.98 -7.48 -17.55
C VAL A 243 -3.58 -8.01 -17.90
N GLU A 244 -2.54 -7.30 -17.52
CA GLU A 244 -1.16 -7.68 -17.78
C GLU A 244 -0.77 -8.91 -16.97
N ILE A 245 -0.24 -9.94 -17.66
CA ILE A 245 0.36 -11.11 -17.02
C ILE A 245 1.86 -10.87 -16.92
N VAL A 246 2.39 -11.07 -15.73
CA VAL A 246 3.81 -10.85 -15.44
C VAL A 246 4.44 -12.05 -14.76
N THR A 247 5.74 -12.23 -14.93
CA THR A 247 6.54 -13.25 -14.23
C THR A 247 7.11 -12.72 -12.92
N ASP A 248 7.13 -11.42 -12.78
CA ASP A 248 7.60 -10.71 -11.59
C ASP A 248 6.86 -9.37 -11.42
N PHE A 249 6.77 -8.87 -10.21
CA PHE A 249 6.24 -7.53 -9.93
C PHE A 249 6.91 -6.88 -8.71
N LEU A 250 6.82 -5.56 -8.63
CA LEU A 250 7.35 -4.81 -7.52
C LEU A 250 6.27 -4.67 -6.42
N PHE A 251 6.43 -5.42 -5.32
CA PHE A 251 5.54 -5.39 -4.18
C PHE A 251 6.20 -4.70 -2.99
N LEU A 252 5.64 -3.59 -2.55
CA LEU A 252 6.13 -2.79 -1.42
C LEU A 252 7.64 -2.47 -1.47
N GLY A 253 8.17 -2.26 -2.67
CA GLY A 253 9.56 -1.95 -2.89
C GLY A 253 10.45 -3.15 -3.18
N SER A 254 9.96 -4.38 -3.00
CA SER A 254 10.68 -5.62 -3.33
C SER A 254 10.17 -6.26 -4.60
N LYS A 255 11.08 -6.80 -5.40
CA LYS A 255 10.77 -7.56 -6.59
C LYS A 255 10.42 -9.00 -6.23
N ILE A 256 9.18 -9.39 -6.44
CA ILE A 256 8.66 -10.73 -6.21
C ILE A 256 8.60 -11.45 -7.55
N THR A 257 9.06 -12.70 -7.58
CA THR A 257 9.09 -13.57 -8.76
C THR A 257 8.27 -14.84 -8.52
N VAL A 258 7.70 -15.42 -9.57
CA VAL A 258 6.92 -16.67 -9.51
C VAL A 258 7.75 -17.86 -9.00
N ASP A 259 9.01 -17.88 -9.37
CA ASP A 259 9.95 -18.95 -8.99
C ASP A 259 10.54 -18.75 -7.58
N GLY A 260 10.20 -17.66 -6.89
CA GLY A 260 10.74 -17.35 -5.58
C GLY A 260 12.25 -17.03 -5.60
N ASP A 261 12.86 -16.80 -6.77
CA ASP A 261 14.28 -16.44 -6.87
C ASP A 261 14.51 -14.98 -6.52
N CYS A 262 15.22 -14.73 -5.44
CA CYS A 262 15.56 -13.39 -4.95
C CYS A 262 16.93 -12.87 -5.45
N SER A 263 17.67 -13.64 -6.26
CA SER A 263 19.02 -13.26 -6.75
C SER A 263 19.02 -11.91 -7.47
N HIS A 264 17.97 -11.61 -8.26
CA HIS A 264 17.82 -10.34 -8.94
C HIS A 264 17.62 -9.20 -7.95
N GLU A 265 16.86 -9.41 -6.89
CA GLU A 265 16.58 -8.42 -5.85
C GLU A 265 17.85 -8.14 -5.04
N ILE A 266 18.58 -9.17 -4.64
CA ILE A 266 19.87 -9.05 -3.96
C ILE A 266 20.82 -8.17 -4.79
N ARG A 267 21.01 -8.50 -6.08
CA ARG A 267 21.86 -7.71 -6.97
C ARG A 267 21.38 -6.26 -7.11
N ARG A 268 20.07 -6.02 -7.17
CA ARG A 268 19.49 -4.67 -7.24
C ARG A 268 19.86 -3.85 -6.02
N TYR A 269 19.70 -4.40 -4.81
CA TYR A 269 20.03 -3.68 -3.57
C TYR A 269 21.53 -3.50 -3.38
N MET A 270 22.35 -4.46 -3.79
CA MET A 270 23.80 -4.31 -3.82
C MET A 270 24.23 -3.14 -4.73
N LEU A 271 23.62 -3.01 -5.91
CA LEU A 271 23.87 -1.88 -6.81
C LEU A 271 23.40 -0.54 -6.23
N LEU A 272 22.25 -0.51 -5.55
CA LEU A 272 21.76 0.69 -4.87
C LEU A 272 22.69 1.08 -3.71
N GLY A 273 23.15 0.12 -2.93
CA GLY A 273 24.16 0.35 -1.87
C GLY A 273 25.46 0.92 -2.43
N LYS A 274 25.97 0.36 -3.54
CA LYS A 274 27.15 0.89 -4.23
C LYS A 274 26.94 2.33 -4.71
N LYS A 275 25.76 2.66 -5.25
CA LYS A 275 25.41 4.04 -5.61
C LYS A 275 25.38 4.97 -4.39
N SER A 276 24.79 4.53 -3.29
CA SER A 276 24.77 5.29 -2.04
C SER A 276 26.18 5.56 -1.51
N MET A 277 27.07 4.56 -1.55
CA MET A 277 28.50 4.74 -1.24
C MET A 277 29.16 5.79 -2.13
N THR A 278 28.84 5.77 -3.44
CA THR A 278 29.42 6.76 -4.39
C THR A 278 28.95 8.18 -4.08
N TYR A 279 27.70 8.38 -3.65
CA TYR A 279 27.22 9.70 -3.21
C TYR A 279 27.93 10.20 -1.93
N LEU A 280 28.39 9.29 -1.09
CA LEU A 280 29.11 9.61 0.16
C LEU A 280 30.64 9.67 -0.02
N ASP A 281 31.16 9.45 -1.23
CA ASP A 281 32.60 9.29 -1.52
C ASP A 281 33.45 10.44 -0.99
N SER A 282 33.00 11.69 -1.15
CA SER A 282 33.69 12.86 -0.64
C SER A 282 33.85 12.87 0.89
N MET A 283 32.80 12.43 1.60
CA MET A 283 32.80 12.34 3.06
C MET A 283 33.62 11.14 3.52
N LEU A 284 33.50 10.00 2.88
CA LEU A 284 34.18 8.77 3.23
C LEU A 284 35.70 8.87 2.96
N LYS A 285 36.14 9.64 1.96
CA LYS A 285 37.53 9.89 1.63
C LYS A 285 38.18 11.07 2.40
N SER A 286 37.35 11.94 3.01
CA SER A 286 37.86 13.08 3.78
C SER A 286 38.81 12.63 4.92
N ARG A 287 39.93 13.32 5.09
CA ARG A 287 40.86 13.09 6.21
C ARG A 287 40.37 13.74 7.51
N ASP A 288 39.48 14.73 7.42
CA ASP A 288 38.98 15.48 8.58
C ASP A 288 37.85 14.73 9.33
N ILE A 289 37.33 13.64 8.74
CA ILE A 289 36.28 12.81 9.34
C ILE A 289 36.92 11.56 9.94
N THR A 290 36.68 11.34 11.23
CA THR A 290 37.19 10.17 11.94
C THR A 290 36.59 8.85 11.44
N LEU A 291 37.35 7.76 11.57
CA LEU A 291 36.87 6.44 11.15
C LEU A 291 35.55 6.02 11.85
N PRO A 292 35.37 6.21 13.16
CA PRO A 292 34.10 5.92 13.82
C PRO A 292 32.93 6.69 13.22
N THR A 293 33.11 7.96 12.85
CA THR A 293 32.09 8.78 12.21
C THR A 293 31.77 8.25 10.82
N LYS A 294 32.76 7.85 10.02
CA LYS A 294 32.53 7.23 8.69
C LYS A 294 31.73 5.94 8.79
N VAL A 295 32.09 5.07 9.75
CA VAL A 295 31.33 3.84 10.01
C VAL A 295 29.90 4.16 10.46
N GLY A 296 29.69 5.21 11.25
CA GLY A 296 28.38 5.68 11.65
C GLY A 296 27.53 6.14 10.46
N ILE A 297 28.14 6.90 9.53
CA ILE A 297 27.49 7.33 8.28
C ILE A 297 27.11 6.13 7.41
N ASP A 298 28.03 5.18 7.23
CA ASP A 298 27.78 3.97 6.44
C ASP A 298 26.63 3.15 7.02
N LYS A 299 26.65 2.89 8.34
CA LYS A 299 25.56 2.20 9.03
C LYS A 299 24.21 2.91 8.95
N ALA A 300 24.19 4.24 8.94
CA ALA A 300 22.97 5.02 8.89
C ALA A 300 22.40 5.18 7.46
N MET A 301 23.24 5.24 6.44
CA MET A 301 22.84 5.62 5.09
C MET A 301 22.97 4.51 4.04
N VAL A 302 23.95 3.61 4.17
CA VAL A 302 24.18 2.55 3.18
C VAL A 302 23.57 1.24 3.61
N PHE A 303 23.80 0.81 4.85
CA PHE A 303 23.24 -0.45 5.36
C PHE A 303 21.73 -0.56 5.21
N PRO A 304 20.90 0.45 5.58
CA PRO A 304 19.45 0.34 5.41
C PRO A 304 19.02 0.17 3.95
N VAL A 305 19.79 0.69 3.01
CA VAL A 305 19.53 0.51 1.58
C VAL A 305 19.85 -0.92 1.15
N VAL A 306 21.01 -1.45 1.57
CA VAL A 306 21.47 -2.79 1.16
C VAL A 306 20.60 -3.89 1.77
N ILE A 307 20.27 -3.78 3.07
CA ILE A 307 19.52 -4.81 3.80
C ILE A 307 18.00 -4.62 3.74
N HIS A 308 17.49 -3.70 2.90
CA HIS A 308 16.05 -3.52 2.75
C HIS A 308 15.42 -4.81 2.24
N SER A 309 14.42 -5.31 2.96
CA SER A 309 13.69 -6.55 2.63
C SER A 309 14.55 -7.82 2.60
N CYS A 310 15.74 -7.80 3.23
CA CYS A 310 16.64 -8.97 3.26
C CYS A 310 16.06 -10.17 4.03
N GLU A 311 15.02 -9.97 4.83
CA GLU A 311 14.33 -11.01 5.60
C GLU A 311 13.69 -12.08 4.70
N SER A 312 13.36 -11.71 3.46
CA SER A 312 12.78 -12.62 2.46
C SER A 312 13.83 -13.25 1.53
N TRP A 313 15.13 -12.94 1.71
CA TRP A 313 16.16 -13.44 0.82
C TRP A 313 16.65 -14.83 1.21
N THR A 314 16.65 -15.72 0.25
CA THR A 314 17.35 -17.01 0.34
C THR A 314 18.70 -16.87 -0.36
N ILE A 315 19.78 -16.69 0.42
CA ILE A 315 21.13 -16.51 -0.13
C ILE A 315 21.67 -17.88 -0.55
N LYS A 316 21.99 -18.03 -1.83
CA LYS A 316 22.64 -19.23 -2.35
C LYS A 316 24.14 -19.18 -2.07
N LYS A 317 24.78 -20.35 -1.92
CA LYS A 317 26.23 -20.44 -1.60
C LYS A 317 27.12 -19.70 -2.61
N ALA A 318 26.64 -19.43 -3.81
CA ALA A 318 27.37 -18.71 -4.86
C ALA A 318 27.13 -17.20 -4.87
N GLU A 319 26.28 -16.70 -4.00
CA GLU A 319 25.94 -15.27 -3.83
C GLU A 319 26.57 -14.72 -2.54
#